data_9ee3992ae3b4d3af1ae0e343c46d787b
#
_entry.id   9ee3992ae3b4d3af1ae0e343c46d787b
#
_cell.length_a   1.000
_cell.length_b   1.000
_cell.length_c   1.000
_cell.angle_alpha   90.00
_cell.angle_beta   90.00
_cell.angle_gamma   90.00
#
_symmetry.space_group_name_H-M   'P 1'
#
loop_
_entity.id
_entity.type
_entity.pdbx_description
1 polymer ?
#
loop_
_entity_poly.entity_id
_entity_poly.type
_entity_poly.pdbx_seq_one_letter_code
_entity_poly.pdbx_strand_id
1 'polypeptide(L)'
;EVNVDGKILFITPTLLTLAKNVDTTKSKAILDRFEKIITVPQTRFYTAIDMKDGTSSNETAGGYAGATGGYKINFMIINRDAVIQFGKHTVNKVVSPEENQTDDGYMFFYRAYSIAETYENKVKGIYLNRDTTALT
;
A
#
# COMPACT_ATOMS: atom_id res chain seq x y z
N GLU A 1 12.38 -4.88 21.03
CA GLU A 1 13.08 -5.91 20.27
C GLU A 1 12.27 -6.25 19.03
N VAL A 2 12.92 -6.26 17.86
CA VAL A 2 12.24 -6.59 16.60
C VAL A 2 12.39 -8.09 16.39
N ASN A 3 11.28 -8.79 16.23
CA ASN A 3 11.29 -10.22 15.95
C ASN A 3 12.04 -10.49 14.62
N VAL A 4 12.87 -11.53 14.60
CA VAL A 4 13.62 -11.92 13.40
C VAL A 4 12.70 -12.58 12.37
N ASP A 5 11.64 -13.23 12.83
CA ASP A 5 10.63 -13.89 12.02
C ASP A 5 9.48 -12.94 11.66
N GLY A 6 8.70 -13.27 10.64
CA GLY A 6 7.55 -12.47 10.24
C GLY A 6 7.87 -11.26 9.35
N LYS A 7 8.97 -11.32 8.58
CA LYS A 7 9.33 -10.26 7.63
C LYS A 7 8.62 -10.45 6.30
N ILE A 8 7.95 -9.39 5.86
CA ILE A 8 7.28 -9.33 4.56
C ILE A 8 8.10 -8.41 3.65
N LEU A 9 8.46 -8.92 2.47
CA LEU A 9 9.15 -8.15 1.45
C LEU A 9 8.14 -7.63 0.41
N PHE A 10 8.07 -6.33 0.26
CA PHE A 10 7.41 -5.65 -0.85
C PHE A 10 8.48 -5.22 -1.86
N ILE A 11 8.40 -5.66 -3.10
CA ILE A 11 9.42 -5.41 -4.11
C ILE A 11 8.77 -5.21 -5.49
N THR A 12 9.41 -4.41 -6.33
CA THR A 12 8.98 -4.27 -7.72
C THR A 12 9.28 -5.53 -8.52
N PRO A 13 8.42 -5.92 -9.49
CA PRO A 13 8.62 -7.13 -10.30
C PRO A 13 9.97 -7.15 -11.03
N THR A 14 10.40 -6.00 -11.54
CA THR A 14 11.68 -5.84 -12.25
C THR A 14 12.87 -6.17 -11.35
N LEU A 15 12.90 -5.62 -10.14
CA LEU A 15 13.97 -5.88 -9.18
C LEU A 15 13.95 -7.32 -8.65
N LEU A 16 12.77 -7.90 -8.47
CA LEU A 16 12.66 -9.30 -8.07
C LEU A 16 13.26 -10.23 -9.13
N THR A 17 12.97 -9.96 -10.41
CA THR A 17 13.54 -10.72 -11.54
C THR A 17 15.05 -10.54 -11.59
N LEU A 18 15.55 -9.32 -11.44
CA LEU A 18 16.98 -9.03 -11.40
C LEU A 18 17.67 -9.77 -10.24
N ALA A 19 17.09 -9.71 -9.03
CA ALA A 19 17.64 -10.41 -7.86
C ALA A 19 17.71 -11.93 -8.06
N LYS A 20 16.72 -12.52 -8.72
CA LYS A 20 16.72 -13.95 -9.04
C LYS A 20 17.75 -14.34 -10.10
N ASN A 21 18.10 -13.43 -11.02
CA ASN A 21 18.99 -13.70 -12.12
C ASN A 21 20.48 -13.53 -11.76
N VAL A 22 20.83 -12.72 -10.74
CA VAL A 22 22.22 -12.43 -10.37
C VAL A 22 22.95 -13.64 -9.78
N ASP A 23 22.34 -14.34 -8.86
CA ASP A 23 22.89 -15.57 -8.26
C ASP A 23 21.72 -16.42 -7.73
N THR A 24 21.43 -17.49 -8.43
CA THR A 24 20.27 -18.33 -8.11
C THR A 24 20.33 -18.97 -6.75
N THR A 25 21.51 -19.33 -6.26
CA THR A 25 21.68 -20.03 -4.97
C THR A 25 21.62 -19.06 -3.80
N LYS A 26 22.40 -17.98 -3.83
CA LYS A 26 22.44 -16.99 -2.74
C LYS A 26 21.17 -16.16 -2.69
N SER A 27 20.63 -15.77 -3.84
CA SER A 27 19.37 -15.02 -3.93
C SER A 27 18.20 -15.84 -3.39
N LYS A 28 18.14 -17.13 -3.72
CA LYS A 28 17.13 -18.02 -3.17
C LYS A 28 17.22 -18.13 -1.65
N ALA A 29 18.41 -18.34 -1.11
CA ALA A 29 18.63 -18.43 0.34
C ALA A 29 18.26 -17.15 1.09
N ILE A 30 18.39 -15.97 0.45
CA ILE A 30 17.96 -14.68 1.03
C ILE A 30 16.45 -14.52 0.93
N LEU A 31 15.86 -14.83 -0.23
CA LEU A 31 14.41 -14.70 -0.46
C LEU A 31 13.60 -15.66 0.41
N ASP A 32 14.12 -16.86 0.68
CA ASP A 32 13.48 -17.87 1.54
C ASP A 32 13.41 -17.43 3.03
N ARG A 33 14.13 -16.38 3.43
CA ARG A 33 14.06 -15.82 4.79
C ARG A 33 12.85 -14.93 5.02
N PHE A 34 12.13 -14.55 3.98
CA PHE A 34 10.93 -13.76 4.09
C PHE A 34 9.70 -14.67 4.22
N GLU A 35 8.84 -14.37 5.17
CA GLU A 35 7.56 -15.08 5.35
C GLU A 35 6.69 -14.94 4.10
N LYS A 36 6.71 -13.75 3.50
CA LYS A 36 5.94 -13.45 2.30
C LYS A 36 6.66 -12.44 1.41
N ILE A 37 6.60 -12.66 0.10
CA ILE A 37 7.07 -11.72 -0.90
C ILE A 37 5.87 -11.22 -1.69
N ILE A 38 5.69 -9.90 -1.71
CA ILE A 38 4.59 -9.23 -2.40
C ILE A 38 5.18 -8.34 -3.49
N THR A 39 4.79 -8.61 -4.72
CA THR A 39 5.20 -7.76 -5.85
C THR A 39 4.24 -6.58 -5.99
N VAL A 40 4.82 -5.38 -6.02
CA VAL A 40 4.07 -4.12 -6.17
C VAL A 40 4.51 -3.44 -7.45
N PRO A 41 3.60 -3.15 -8.38
CA PRO A 41 3.94 -2.39 -9.59
C PRO A 41 4.52 -1.02 -9.22
N GLN A 42 5.53 -0.55 -9.98
CA GLN A 42 6.18 0.73 -9.72
C GLN A 42 5.19 1.91 -9.71
N THR A 43 4.13 1.84 -10.51
CA THR A 43 3.07 2.86 -10.58
C THR A 43 2.26 3.01 -9.29
N ARG A 44 2.42 2.08 -8.36
CA ARG A 44 1.74 2.07 -7.05
C ARG A 44 2.71 2.13 -5.87
N PHE A 45 3.99 2.42 -6.14
CA PHE A 45 5.03 2.27 -5.13
C PHE A 45 5.85 3.55 -4.99
N TYR A 46 5.25 4.53 -4.29
CA TYR A 46 5.80 5.86 -4.05
C TYR A 46 5.84 6.18 -2.56
N THR A 47 6.74 7.07 -2.15
CA THR A 47 6.82 7.56 -0.77
C THR A 47 5.75 8.59 -0.45
N ALA A 48 5.26 9.31 -1.45
CA ALA A 48 4.16 10.26 -1.33
C ALA A 48 3.29 10.19 -2.59
N ILE A 49 1.99 10.35 -2.41
CA ILE A 49 0.99 10.30 -3.49
C ILE A 49 0.05 11.49 -3.38
N ASP A 50 -0.38 12.00 -4.53
CA ASP A 50 -1.47 12.96 -4.67
C ASP A 50 -2.74 12.21 -5.08
N MET A 51 -3.77 12.35 -4.27
CA MET A 51 -5.08 11.75 -4.54
C MET A 51 -5.88 12.68 -5.46
N LYS A 52 -6.46 12.09 -6.50
CA LYS A 52 -7.30 12.79 -7.48
C LYS A 52 -8.76 12.47 -7.22
N ASP A 53 -9.59 13.50 -7.11
CA ASP A 53 -11.00 13.37 -6.75
C ASP A 53 -11.92 12.96 -7.92
N GLY A 54 -11.44 13.10 -9.16
CA GLY A 54 -12.21 12.81 -10.37
C GLY A 54 -13.23 13.89 -10.76
N THR A 55 -13.32 14.97 -10.00
CA THR A 55 -14.32 16.04 -10.21
C THR A 55 -13.70 17.33 -10.76
N SER A 56 -12.44 17.59 -10.42
CA SER A 56 -11.72 18.78 -10.91
C SER A 56 -11.39 18.67 -12.41
N SER A 57 -11.37 19.79 -13.11
CA SER A 57 -11.19 19.84 -14.57
C SER A 57 -9.89 19.17 -15.07
N ASN A 58 -8.85 19.15 -14.24
CA ASN A 58 -7.56 18.52 -14.55
C ASN A 58 -7.42 17.08 -13.99
N GLU A 59 -8.43 16.57 -13.31
CA GLU A 59 -8.40 15.31 -12.57
C GLU A 59 -9.60 14.41 -12.85
N THR A 60 -10.21 14.56 -14.02
CA THR A 60 -11.48 13.90 -14.41
C THR A 60 -11.45 12.37 -14.33
N ALA A 61 -10.28 11.77 -14.41
CA ALA A 61 -10.15 10.33 -14.31
C ALA A 61 -10.11 9.79 -12.86
N GLY A 62 -9.96 10.65 -11.87
CA GLY A 62 -9.74 10.23 -10.48
C GLY A 62 -8.45 9.41 -10.29
N GLY A 63 -8.30 8.77 -9.13
CA GLY A 63 -7.18 7.89 -8.83
C GLY A 63 -6.08 8.57 -8.02
N TYR A 64 -4.81 8.26 -8.31
CA TYR A 64 -3.66 8.86 -7.64
C TYR A 64 -2.45 8.92 -8.58
N ALA A 65 -1.53 9.82 -8.26
CA ALA A 65 -0.22 9.92 -8.90
C ALA A 65 0.88 10.05 -7.83
N GLY A 66 2.13 9.83 -8.22
CA GLY A 66 3.25 10.16 -7.32
C GLY A 66 3.31 11.69 -7.13
N ALA A 67 3.37 12.12 -5.87
CA ALA A 67 3.45 13.54 -5.54
C ALA A 67 4.81 14.14 -5.92
N THR A 68 4.82 15.41 -6.33
CA THR A 68 6.05 16.17 -6.55
C THR A 68 6.91 16.18 -5.27
N GLY A 69 8.20 15.87 -5.41
CA GLY A 69 9.10 15.70 -4.26
C GLY A 69 9.03 14.32 -3.60
N GLY A 70 8.08 13.47 -3.97
CA GLY A 70 8.07 12.06 -3.60
C GLY A 70 9.17 11.26 -4.30
N TYR A 71 9.37 10.02 -3.91
CA TYR A 71 10.38 9.12 -4.48
C TYR A 71 9.75 7.79 -4.86
N LYS A 72 10.29 7.16 -5.90
CA LYS A 72 9.96 5.78 -6.23
C LYS A 72 10.56 4.85 -5.18
N ILE A 73 9.77 3.91 -4.70
CA ILE A 73 10.23 2.86 -3.79
C ILE A 73 10.71 1.67 -4.62
N ASN A 74 11.89 1.19 -4.33
CA ASN A 74 12.46 0.01 -4.96
C ASN A 74 11.99 -1.27 -4.28
N PHE A 75 12.18 -1.32 -2.95
CA PHE A 75 11.67 -2.37 -2.10
C PHE A 75 11.49 -1.88 -0.67
N MET A 76 10.65 -2.56 0.07
CA MET A 76 10.38 -2.29 1.48
C MET A 76 10.26 -3.61 2.22
N ILE A 77 10.89 -3.67 3.39
CA ILE A 77 10.80 -4.82 4.29
C ILE A 77 10.04 -4.35 5.52
N ILE A 78 8.95 -5.02 5.84
CA ILE A 78 8.14 -4.72 7.01
C ILE A 78 8.06 -5.98 7.87
N ASN A 79 8.40 -5.83 9.15
CA ASN A 79 8.06 -6.84 10.13
C ASN A 79 6.56 -6.76 10.43
N ARG A 80 5.87 -7.89 10.44
CA ARG A 80 4.43 -7.98 10.66
C ARG A 80 3.97 -7.25 11.93
N ASP A 81 4.77 -7.29 12.97
CA ASP A 81 4.45 -6.67 14.26
C ASP A 81 4.70 -5.15 14.29
N ALA A 82 5.28 -4.57 13.24
CA ALA A 82 5.61 -3.15 13.20
C ALA A 82 4.45 -2.26 12.75
N VAL A 83 3.42 -2.84 12.14
CA VAL A 83 2.24 -2.13 11.63
C VAL A 83 0.99 -2.65 12.29
N ILE A 84 0.15 -1.75 12.76
CA ILE A 84 -1.12 -2.05 13.42
C ILE A 84 -2.24 -1.42 12.58
N GLN A 85 -3.28 -2.21 12.31
CA GLN A 85 -4.50 -1.73 11.68
C GLN A 85 -5.70 -2.01 12.57
N PHE A 86 -6.49 -0.99 12.84
CA PHE A 86 -7.75 -1.10 13.55
C PHE A 86 -8.90 -0.69 12.65
N GLY A 87 -9.88 -1.58 12.48
CA GLY A 87 -11.18 -1.23 11.93
C GLY A 87 -12.03 -0.57 13.02
N LYS A 88 -12.32 0.73 12.89
CA LYS A 88 -13.05 1.47 13.90
C LYS A 88 -14.56 1.33 13.76
N HIS A 89 -15.06 1.39 12.54
CA HIS A 89 -16.49 1.44 12.29
C HIS A 89 -16.80 1.05 10.85
N THR A 90 -17.76 0.15 10.67
CA THR A 90 -18.26 -0.23 9.34
C THR A 90 -19.78 -0.22 9.40
N VAL A 91 -20.42 0.57 8.55
CA VAL A 91 -21.88 0.65 8.42
C VAL A 91 -22.27 0.42 6.98
N ASN A 92 -23.18 -0.52 6.82
CA ASN A 92 -23.90 -0.72 5.56
C ASN A 92 -25.35 -0.20 5.78
N LYS A 93 -25.84 0.65 4.89
CA LYS A 93 -27.23 1.10 4.88
C LYS A 93 -27.80 0.85 3.50
N VAL A 94 -28.96 0.22 3.47
CA VAL A 94 -29.77 0.06 2.27
C VAL A 94 -31.03 0.89 2.46
N VAL A 95 -31.36 1.72 1.48
CA VAL A 95 -32.58 2.51 1.44
C VAL A 95 -33.45 1.90 0.34
N SER A 96 -34.69 1.56 0.71
CA SER A 96 -35.66 1.01 -0.24
C SER A 96 -36.20 2.10 -1.18
N PRO A 97 -36.80 1.72 -2.33
CA PRO A 97 -37.42 2.68 -3.23
C PRO A 97 -38.47 3.55 -2.54
N GLU A 98 -39.23 2.99 -1.58
CA GLU A 98 -40.26 3.70 -0.83
C GLU A 98 -39.68 4.80 0.11
N GLU A 99 -38.46 4.61 0.58
CA GLU A 99 -37.73 5.57 1.42
C GLU A 99 -36.84 6.53 0.63
N ASN A 100 -36.58 6.21 -0.64
CA ASN A 100 -35.72 6.99 -1.52
C ASN A 100 -36.55 8.10 -2.18
N GLN A 101 -36.42 9.32 -1.66
CA GLN A 101 -37.14 10.49 -2.18
C GLN A 101 -36.58 11.05 -3.50
N THR A 102 -35.44 10.52 -3.97
CA THR A 102 -34.70 11.09 -5.12
C THR A 102 -34.98 10.29 -6.39
N ASP A 103 -35.17 8.99 -6.27
CA ASP A 103 -35.33 8.09 -7.41
C ASP A 103 -36.06 6.81 -6.99
N ASP A 104 -36.79 6.16 -7.94
CA ASP A 104 -37.46 4.88 -7.72
C ASP A 104 -36.48 3.71 -7.82
N GLY A 105 -35.54 3.64 -6.87
CA GLY A 105 -34.50 2.64 -6.84
C GLY A 105 -33.89 2.42 -5.46
N TYR A 106 -33.20 1.28 -5.29
CA TYR A 106 -32.45 1.00 -4.07
C TYR A 106 -31.18 1.83 -4.04
N MET A 107 -30.89 2.46 -2.89
CA MET A 107 -29.61 3.10 -2.62
C MET A 107 -28.81 2.26 -1.63
N PHE A 108 -27.54 2.00 -1.96
CA PHE A 108 -26.60 1.27 -1.12
C PHE A 108 -25.51 2.21 -0.63
N PHE A 109 -25.42 2.39 0.68
CA PHE A 109 -24.39 3.19 1.32
C PHE A 109 -23.42 2.29 2.07
N TYR A 110 -22.13 2.49 1.84
CA TYR A 110 -21.07 1.84 2.59
C TYR A 110 -20.16 2.88 3.20
N ARG A 111 -19.94 2.78 4.49
CA ARG A 111 -19.03 3.65 5.21
C ARG A 111 -18.14 2.82 6.14
N ALA A 112 -16.83 2.92 5.94
CA ALA A 112 -15.84 2.27 6.79
C ALA A 112 -14.78 3.28 7.24
N TYR A 113 -14.41 3.20 8.50
CA TYR A 113 -13.30 3.94 9.09
C TYR A 113 -12.29 2.94 9.64
N SER A 114 -11.05 3.10 9.27
CA SER A 114 -9.93 2.34 9.79
C SER A 114 -8.76 3.27 10.10
N ILE A 115 -7.95 2.89 11.06
CA ILE A 115 -6.70 3.57 11.42
C ILE A 115 -5.58 2.56 11.20
N ALA A 116 -4.55 2.96 10.48
CA ALA A 116 -3.34 2.18 10.30
C ALA A 116 -2.15 3.04 10.73
N GLU A 117 -1.38 2.53 11.67
CA GLU A 117 -0.21 3.23 12.22
C GLU A 117 0.96 2.27 12.42
N THR A 118 2.15 2.84 12.50
CA THR A 118 3.36 2.11 12.90
C THR A 118 3.48 2.13 14.41
N TYR A 119 3.81 0.98 14.99
CA TYR A 119 4.08 0.89 16.42
C TYR A 119 5.45 1.52 16.74
N GLU A 120 5.48 2.62 17.50
CA GLU A 120 6.69 3.44 17.75
C GLU A 120 7.90 2.62 18.19
N ASN A 121 7.70 1.69 19.13
CA ASN A 121 8.77 0.85 19.66
C ASN A 121 9.32 -0.17 18.64
N LYS A 122 8.62 -0.38 17.50
CA LYS A 122 8.95 -1.36 16.46
C LYS A 122 9.25 -0.73 15.09
N VAL A 123 9.39 0.58 15.01
CA VAL A 123 9.76 1.30 13.77
C VAL A 123 11.05 0.75 13.15
N LYS A 124 11.99 0.27 13.96
CA LYS A 124 13.22 -0.40 13.49
C LYS A 124 12.96 -1.69 12.71
N GLY A 125 11.74 -2.22 12.75
CA GLY A 125 11.28 -3.35 11.94
C GLY A 125 10.85 -2.99 10.52
N ILE A 126 10.94 -1.71 10.15
CA ILE A 126 10.59 -1.22 8.81
C ILE A 126 11.87 -0.73 8.13
N TYR A 127 12.16 -1.29 6.96
CA TYR A 127 13.26 -0.85 6.11
C TYR A 127 12.72 -0.44 4.74
N LEU A 128 13.09 0.74 4.29
CA LEU A 128 12.68 1.30 3.00
C LEU A 128 13.91 1.60 2.15
N ASN A 129 13.94 1.08 0.94
CA ASN A 129 14.88 1.48 -0.11
C ASN A 129 14.12 2.23 -1.21
N ARG A 130 14.54 3.44 -1.48
CA ARG A 130 13.92 4.33 -2.46
C ARG A 130 14.95 4.84 -3.48
N ASP A 131 14.46 5.34 -4.58
CA ASP A 131 15.27 6.05 -5.56
C ASP A 131 15.90 7.32 -4.95
N THR A 132 17.01 7.76 -5.50
CA THR A 132 17.71 9.00 -5.09
C THR A 132 17.13 10.23 -5.77
N THR A 133 16.46 10.06 -6.90
CA THR A 133 15.86 11.14 -7.68
C THR A 133 14.40 11.34 -7.27
N ALA A 134 14.05 12.55 -6.85
CA ALA A 134 12.67 12.92 -6.55
C ALA A 134 11.82 13.00 -7.83
N LEU A 135 10.52 12.78 -7.66
CA LEU A 135 9.53 13.01 -8.71
C LEU A 135 9.39 14.51 -8.98
N THR A 136 9.32 14.88 -10.23
CA THR A 136 9.13 16.25 -10.73
C THR A 136 7.69 16.51 -11.12
#